data_c81558945815c5b1f0d52ef229999115
#
_entry.id   c81558945815c5b1f0d52ef229999115
#
_cell.length_a   1.000
_cell.length_b   1.000
_cell.length_c   1.000
_cell.angle_alpha   90.00
_cell.angle_beta   90.00
_cell.angle_gamma   90.00
#
_symmetry.space_group_name_H-M   'P 1'
#
loop_
_entity.id
_entity.type
_entity.pdbx_description
1 polymer ?
#
loop_
_entity_poly.entity_id
_entity_poly.type
_entity_poly.pdbx_seq_one_letter_code
_entity_poly.pdbx_strand_id
1 'polypeptide(L)'
;MENPEKKILLFLVEGSTDSTSLGLVMSRLVETADVRFAVLGGDLCYRYRITAENAARTVMRPVNGFLQRYRLKKSDLIQIVHVIDTDGAFIPPTRVFHGGNEKAHYDADKIVTLSDESMRARNEMKTCAAEALSGLHSVEKIPYAFYFFSRNIEHVLHGRTDTLSSSEKRTLSEKFENEYAEHPEAFVSLLNSGGVAVRGSYEDTWEYIMRGTNSLKRGTN
;
A
#
# COMPACT_ATOMS: atom_id res chain seq x y z
N MET A 1 19.35 26.47 -22.12
CA MET A 1 18.14 25.65 -22.29
C MET A 1 17.72 25.22 -20.89
N GLU A 2 16.61 25.75 -20.38
CA GLU A 2 16.06 25.30 -19.11
C GLU A 2 15.68 23.82 -19.30
N ASN A 3 16.22 22.98 -18.42
CA ASN A 3 15.84 21.58 -18.38
C ASN A 3 14.34 21.55 -17.97
N PRO A 4 13.43 21.01 -18.76
CA PRO A 4 12.01 21.02 -18.40
C PRO A 4 11.87 20.37 -17.02
N GLU A 5 11.26 21.10 -16.07
CA GLU A 5 10.99 20.58 -14.73
C GLU A 5 10.29 19.24 -14.86
N LYS A 6 10.91 18.18 -14.33
CA LYS A 6 10.32 16.84 -14.36
C LYS A 6 8.98 16.89 -13.62
N LYS A 7 7.95 16.38 -14.25
CA LYS A 7 6.65 16.18 -13.62
C LYS A 7 6.74 15.13 -12.50
N ILE A 8 5.86 15.23 -11.52
CA ILE A 8 5.91 14.42 -10.31
C ILE A 8 5.04 13.17 -10.44
N LEU A 9 5.61 12.01 -10.14
CA LEU A 9 4.89 10.78 -9.83
C LEU A 9 4.75 10.69 -8.30
N LEU A 10 3.54 10.88 -7.78
CA LEU A 10 3.29 10.96 -6.35
C LEU A 10 2.82 9.62 -5.79
N PHE A 11 3.61 9.02 -4.91
CA PHE A 11 3.22 7.84 -4.15
C PHE A 11 2.54 8.26 -2.84
N LEU A 12 1.37 7.67 -2.57
CA LEU A 12 0.71 7.70 -1.26
C LEU A 12 0.98 6.36 -0.58
N VAL A 13 1.58 6.39 0.61
CA VAL A 13 1.92 5.20 1.40
C VAL A 13 1.51 5.38 2.86
N GLU A 14 1.19 4.29 3.55
CA GLU A 14 0.67 4.35 4.92
C GLU A 14 1.73 4.78 5.93
N GLY A 15 2.94 4.23 5.84
CA GLY A 15 4.02 4.43 6.79
C GLY A 15 5.29 5.07 6.23
N SER A 16 6.13 5.58 7.12
CA SER A 16 7.46 6.11 6.74
C SER A 16 8.43 5.01 6.31
N THR A 17 8.27 3.79 6.82
CA THR A 17 9.07 2.63 6.41
C THR A 17 8.80 2.23 4.98
N ASP A 18 7.55 2.38 4.50
CA ASP A 18 7.16 2.11 3.11
C ASP A 18 7.86 3.12 2.17
N SER A 19 7.83 4.39 2.58
CA SER A 19 8.54 5.46 1.86
C SER A 19 10.05 5.23 1.81
N THR A 20 10.66 4.73 2.89
CA THR A 20 12.09 4.38 2.92
C THR A 20 12.38 3.18 2.01
N SER A 21 11.61 2.10 2.13
CA SER A 21 11.82 0.89 1.32
C SER A 21 11.68 1.16 -0.18
N LEU A 22 10.67 1.93 -0.58
CA LEU A 22 10.36 2.13 -1.98
C LEU A 22 11.03 3.37 -2.60
N GLY A 23 11.39 4.37 -1.78
CA GLY A 23 11.75 5.70 -2.24
C GLY A 23 12.89 5.72 -3.24
N LEU A 24 14.04 5.19 -2.87
CA LEU A 24 15.22 5.25 -3.71
C LEU A 24 15.12 4.30 -4.90
N VAL A 25 14.62 3.07 -4.70
CA VAL A 25 14.49 2.10 -5.78
C VAL A 25 13.50 2.59 -6.85
N MET A 26 12.35 3.16 -6.46
CA MET A 26 11.39 3.73 -7.40
C MET A 26 11.95 4.95 -8.13
N SER A 27 12.74 5.79 -7.46
CA SER A 27 13.41 6.92 -8.09
C SER A 27 14.46 6.49 -9.12
N ARG A 28 15.05 5.29 -8.98
CA ARG A 28 15.98 4.71 -9.96
C ARG A 28 15.25 4.07 -11.13
N LEU A 29 14.10 3.43 -10.88
CA LEU A 29 13.29 2.78 -11.92
C LEU A 29 12.57 3.79 -12.81
N VAL A 30 12.17 4.93 -12.26
CA VAL A 30 11.37 5.95 -12.98
C VAL A 30 12.25 7.16 -13.31
N GLU A 31 12.94 7.08 -14.44
CA GLU A 31 13.83 8.17 -14.90
C GLU A 31 13.09 9.37 -15.50
N THR A 32 11.86 9.15 -15.98
CA THR A 32 11.06 10.14 -16.74
C THR A 32 10.29 11.11 -15.85
N ALA A 33 10.17 10.83 -14.55
CA ALA A 33 9.44 11.65 -13.58
C ALA A 33 10.26 11.89 -12.31
N ASP A 34 9.87 12.90 -11.54
CA ASP A 34 10.34 13.12 -10.17
C ASP A 34 9.46 12.29 -9.21
N VAL A 35 10.03 11.23 -8.65
CA VAL A 35 9.31 10.35 -7.73
C VAL A 35 9.27 10.96 -6.34
N ARG A 36 8.07 11.21 -5.83
CA ARG A 36 7.83 11.78 -4.50
C ARG A 36 6.89 10.90 -3.68
N PHE A 37 7.04 10.97 -2.36
CA PHE A 37 6.23 10.22 -1.42
C PHE A 37 5.47 11.15 -0.48
N ALA A 38 4.17 10.92 -0.33
CA ALA A 38 3.35 11.48 0.73
C ALA A 38 3.00 10.36 1.72
N VAL A 39 3.60 10.43 2.91
CA VAL A 39 3.34 9.48 3.99
C VAL A 39 2.06 9.91 4.70
N LEU A 40 1.09 9.01 4.74
CA LEU A 40 -0.25 9.26 5.28
C LEU A 40 -0.28 9.29 6.82
N GLY A 41 0.75 8.72 7.46
CA GLY A 41 0.84 8.60 8.91
C GLY A 41 -0.21 7.66 9.49
N GLY A 42 -0.50 6.57 8.78
CA GLY A 42 -1.42 5.52 9.12
C GLY A 42 -2.43 5.21 8.01
N ASP A 43 -3.21 4.18 8.24
CA ASP A 43 -4.19 3.64 7.31
C ASP A 43 -5.31 4.65 6.98
N LEU A 44 -5.32 5.14 5.75
CA LEU A 44 -6.34 6.06 5.23
C LEU A 44 -7.73 5.40 5.23
N CYS A 45 -7.77 4.11 4.90
CA CYS A 45 -9.01 3.33 4.79
C CYS A 45 -9.71 3.20 6.15
N TYR A 46 -8.94 3.09 7.23
CA TYR A 46 -9.48 3.03 8.57
C TYR A 46 -9.81 4.41 9.15
N ARG A 47 -8.96 5.41 8.88
CA ARG A 47 -9.14 6.78 9.42
C ARG A 47 -10.39 7.47 8.91
N TYR A 48 -10.75 7.21 7.67
CA TYR A 48 -11.90 7.81 7.00
C TYR A 48 -12.82 6.69 6.49
N ARG A 49 -14.10 6.77 6.83
CA ARG A 49 -15.09 5.86 6.24
C ARG A 49 -15.22 6.17 4.75
N ILE A 50 -14.41 5.49 3.94
CA ILE A 50 -14.35 5.69 2.50
C ILE A 50 -15.51 4.93 1.84
N THR A 51 -16.22 5.63 0.97
CA THR A 51 -17.28 5.09 0.12
C THR A 51 -17.03 5.52 -1.32
N ALA A 52 -17.70 4.91 -2.29
CA ALA A 52 -17.58 5.30 -3.70
C ALA A 52 -17.83 6.81 -3.93
N GLU A 53 -18.74 7.41 -3.14
CA GLU A 53 -19.11 8.83 -3.27
C GLU A 53 -18.03 9.79 -2.76
N ASN A 54 -17.23 9.37 -1.76
CA ASN A 54 -16.25 10.25 -1.14
C ASN A 54 -14.79 9.86 -1.41
N ALA A 55 -14.54 8.73 -2.05
CA ALA A 55 -13.20 8.16 -2.28
C ALA A 55 -12.24 9.18 -2.93
N ALA A 56 -12.63 9.77 -4.05
CA ALA A 56 -11.80 10.74 -4.75
C ALA A 56 -11.44 11.96 -3.87
N ARG A 57 -12.43 12.50 -3.16
CA ARG A 57 -12.21 13.63 -2.22
C ARG A 57 -11.31 13.23 -1.05
N THR A 58 -11.43 12.01 -0.57
CA THR A 58 -10.62 11.53 0.56
C THR A 58 -9.16 11.35 0.15
N VAL A 59 -8.90 10.80 -1.04
CA VAL A 59 -7.54 10.71 -1.61
C VAL A 59 -6.92 12.10 -1.80
N MET A 60 -7.71 13.09 -2.26
CA MET A 60 -7.19 14.43 -2.49
C MET A 60 -6.80 15.20 -1.22
N ARG A 61 -7.25 14.79 -0.03
CA ARG A 61 -6.85 15.47 1.22
C ARG A 61 -5.33 15.42 1.44
N PRO A 62 -4.68 14.25 1.51
CA PRO A 62 -3.22 14.19 1.65
C PRO A 62 -2.49 14.76 0.43
N VAL A 63 -3.02 14.59 -0.77
CA VAL A 63 -2.44 15.17 -1.99
C VAL A 63 -2.40 16.70 -1.91
N ASN A 64 -3.51 17.33 -1.54
CA ASN A 64 -3.54 18.79 -1.38
C ASN A 64 -2.60 19.28 -0.27
N GLY A 65 -2.50 18.53 0.84
CA GLY A 65 -1.51 18.82 1.89
C GLY A 65 -0.07 18.77 1.38
N PHE A 66 0.25 17.75 0.57
CA PHE A 66 1.55 17.63 -0.08
C PHE A 66 1.81 18.82 -1.04
N LEU A 67 0.87 19.10 -1.94
CA LEU A 67 1.00 20.21 -2.90
C LEU A 67 1.22 21.56 -2.18
N GLN A 68 0.44 21.84 -1.14
CA GLN A 68 0.59 23.06 -0.34
C GLN A 68 1.96 23.14 0.35
N ARG A 69 2.40 22.05 0.97
CA ARG A 69 3.68 21.98 1.68
C ARG A 69 4.87 22.28 0.77
N TYR A 70 4.83 21.77 -0.45
CA TYR A 70 5.93 21.91 -1.42
C TYR A 70 5.69 23.04 -2.44
N ARG A 71 4.61 23.83 -2.30
CA ARG A 71 4.23 24.94 -3.19
C ARG A 71 4.05 24.48 -4.65
N LEU A 72 3.48 23.30 -4.84
CA LEU A 72 3.23 22.67 -6.13
C LEU A 72 1.78 22.88 -6.57
N LYS A 73 1.54 22.69 -7.87
CA LYS A 73 0.21 22.72 -8.49
C LYS A 73 -0.23 21.29 -8.87
N LYS A 74 -1.53 21.08 -9.02
CA LYS A 74 -2.08 19.80 -9.53
C LYS A 74 -1.52 19.44 -10.91
N SER A 75 -1.26 20.45 -11.76
CA SER A 75 -0.66 20.28 -13.09
C SER A 75 0.79 19.75 -13.04
N ASP A 76 1.44 19.77 -11.89
CA ASP A 76 2.79 19.24 -11.74
C ASP A 76 2.79 17.73 -11.51
N LEU A 77 1.63 17.17 -11.15
CA LEU A 77 1.45 15.73 -10.98
C LEU A 77 1.10 15.07 -12.32
N ILE A 78 1.83 14.01 -12.69
CA ILE A 78 1.49 13.15 -13.83
C ILE A 78 0.57 12.01 -13.39
N GLN A 79 0.76 11.50 -12.18
CA GLN A 79 -0.02 10.40 -11.64
C GLN A 79 0.08 10.37 -10.11
N ILE A 80 -0.96 9.85 -9.49
CA ILE A 80 -0.99 9.44 -8.08
C ILE A 80 -0.97 7.90 -8.06
N VAL A 81 -0.01 7.32 -7.36
CA VAL A 81 0.10 5.89 -7.09
C VAL A 81 -0.17 5.68 -5.60
N HIS A 82 -1.26 5.02 -5.26
CA HIS A 82 -1.63 4.77 -3.87
C HIS A 82 -1.40 3.29 -3.56
N VAL A 83 -0.56 3.02 -2.58
CA VAL A 83 -0.22 1.66 -2.15
C VAL A 83 -0.70 1.46 -0.73
N ILE A 84 -1.45 0.39 -0.49
CA ILE A 84 -1.95 0.04 0.84
C ILE A 84 -1.41 -1.32 1.31
N ASP A 85 -1.34 -1.49 2.61
CA ASP A 85 -1.31 -2.80 3.24
C ASP A 85 -2.74 -3.35 3.30
N THR A 86 -3.00 -4.61 2.91
CA THR A 86 -4.35 -5.16 3.03
C THR A 86 -4.72 -5.47 4.47
N ASP A 87 -3.75 -5.68 5.35
CA ASP A 87 -3.96 -6.15 6.73
C ASP A 87 -4.90 -7.37 6.74
N GLY A 88 -6.12 -7.18 7.29
CA GLY A 88 -7.18 -8.18 7.32
C GLY A 88 -8.37 -7.87 6.39
N ALA A 89 -8.21 -6.93 5.43
CA ALA A 89 -9.26 -6.67 4.44
C ALA A 89 -9.61 -7.94 3.65
N PHE A 90 -10.86 -8.06 3.25
CA PHE A 90 -11.44 -9.18 2.50
C PHE A 90 -11.51 -10.52 3.24
N ILE A 91 -11.02 -10.61 4.49
CA ILE A 91 -11.08 -11.84 5.27
C ILE A 91 -12.51 -12.08 5.77
N PRO A 92 -13.10 -13.26 5.50
CA PRO A 92 -14.42 -13.60 6.02
C PRO A 92 -14.47 -13.46 7.55
N PRO A 93 -15.51 -12.85 8.14
CA PRO A 93 -15.63 -12.69 9.59
C PRO A 93 -15.48 -14.01 10.38
N THR A 94 -15.84 -15.15 9.75
CA THR A 94 -15.69 -16.49 10.30
C THR A 94 -14.24 -16.97 10.41
N ARG A 95 -13.28 -16.23 9.84
CA ARG A 95 -11.84 -16.50 9.91
C ARG A 95 -11.12 -15.59 10.91
N VAL A 96 -11.85 -14.77 11.66
CA VAL A 96 -11.33 -13.97 12.76
C VAL A 96 -11.76 -14.61 14.07
N PHE A 97 -10.82 -15.06 14.86
CA PHE A 97 -11.04 -15.82 16.09
C PHE A 97 -10.62 -15.03 17.31
N HIS A 98 -11.40 -15.17 18.39
CA HIS A 98 -11.00 -14.66 19.69
C HIS A 98 -9.90 -15.56 20.28
N GLY A 99 -8.82 -14.93 20.80
CA GLY A 99 -7.72 -15.64 21.46
C GLY A 99 -6.36 -14.94 21.25
N GLY A 100 -5.31 -15.61 21.65
CA GLY A 100 -3.93 -15.11 21.52
C GLY A 100 -3.53 -14.12 22.60
N ASN A 101 -2.50 -13.33 22.29
CA ASN A 101 -1.90 -12.32 23.15
C ASN A 101 -2.41 -10.92 22.78
N GLU A 102 -1.83 -9.86 23.37
CA GLU A 102 -2.20 -8.45 23.16
C GLU A 102 -2.23 -8.01 21.67
N LYS A 103 -1.39 -8.62 20.82
CA LYS A 103 -1.31 -8.29 19.40
C LYS A 103 -2.01 -9.34 18.55
N ALA A 104 -2.70 -8.88 17.48
CA ALA A 104 -3.29 -9.78 16.52
C ALA A 104 -2.21 -10.63 15.83
N HIS A 105 -2.49 -11.93 15.71
CA HIS A 105 -1.66 -12.89 14.99
C HIS A 105 -2.34 -13.24 13.67
N TYR A 106 -1.58 -13.16 12.59
CA TYR A 106 -2.06 -13.41 11.23
C TYR A 106 -1.43 -14.69 10.69
N ASP A 107 -2.24 -15.72 10.53
CA ASP A 107 -1.87 -16.94 9.79
C ASP A 107 -2.23 -16.78 8.31
N ALA A 108 -1.92 -17.78 7.50
CA ALA A 108 -2.24 -17.77 6.07
C ALA A 108 -3.75 -17.87 5.77
N ASP A 109 -4.56 -18.30 6.76
CA ASP A 109 -6.00 -18.59 6.56
C ASP A 109 -6.90 -18.03 7.65
N LYS A 110 -6.35 -17.35 8.67
CA LYS A 110 -7.12 -16.81 9.80
C LYS A 110 -6.38 -15.70 10.52
N ILE A 111 -7.13 -14.95 11.33
CA ILE A 111 -6.62 -13.97 12.27
C ILE A 111 -7.06 -14.36 13.67
N VAL A 112 -6.13 -14.33 14.63
CA VAL A 112 -6.40 -14.58 16.06
C VAL A 112 -6.10 -13.32 16.84
N THR A 113 -7.06 -12.83 17.65
CA THR A 113 -6.94 -11.57 18.38
C THR A 113 -7.82 -11.56 19.63
N LEU A 114 -7.43 -10.79 20.66
CA LEU A 114 -8.27 -10.55 21.85
C LEU A 114 -9.50 -9.69 21.55
N SER A 115 -9.48 -8.91 20.48
CA SER A 115 -10.55 -7.97 20.10
C SER A 115 -11.14 -8.35 18.74
N ASP A 116 -11.67 -9.56 18.61
CA ASP A 116 -12.17 -10.11 17.35
C ASP A 116 -13.32 -9.30 16.73
N GLU A 117 -14.24 -8.73 17.54
CA GLU A 117 -15.30 -7.84 17.04
C GLU A 117 -14.72 -6.56 16.43
N SER A 118 -13.79 -5.91 17.13
CA SER A 118 -13.12 -4.71 16.63
C SER A 118 -12.30 -5.02 15.37
N MET A 119 -11.67 -6.19 15.30
CA MET A 119 -10.92 -6.64 14.14
C MET A 119 -11.85 -6.85 12.93
N ARG A 120 -13.00 -7.50 13.12
CA ARG A 120 -14.00 -7.69 12.06
C ARG A 120 -14.50 -6.34 11.53
N ALA A 121 -14.86 -5.43 12.42
CA ALA A 121 -15.32 -4.09 12.04
C ALA A 121 -14.23 -3.30 11.27
N ARG A 122 -12.96 -3.37 11.71
CA ARG A 122 -11.82 -2.77 11.02
C ARG A 122 -11.63 -3.37 9.62
N ASN A 123 -11.65 -4.69 9.52
CA ASN A 123 -11.48 -5.40 8.26
C ASN A 123 -12.58 -5.04 7.25
N GLU A 124 -13.84 -4.98 7.71
CA GLU A 124 -14.97 -4.56 6.89
C GLU A 124 -14.81 -3.13 6.37
N MET A 125 -14.44 -2.20 7.24
CA MET A 125 -14.19 -0.80 6.84
C MET A 125 -13.07 -0.71 5.79
N LYS A 126 -11.99 -1.46 5.96
CA LYS A 126 -10.86 -1.49 5.02
C LYS A 126 -11.26 -2.15 3.70
N THR A 127 -12.07 -3.20 3.74
CA THR A 127 -12.64 -3.85 2.56
C THR A 127 -13.46 -2.87 1.74
N CYS A 128 -14.47 -2.23 2.34
CA CYS A 128 -15.30 -1.23 1.65
C CYS A 128 -14.47 -0.09 1.05
N ALA A 129 -13.46 0.37 1.78
CA ALA A 129 -12.59 1.43 1.30
C ALA A 129 -11.72 0.97 0.12
N ALA A 130 -11.14 -0.22 0.18
CA ALA A 130 -10.31 -0.77 -0.89
C ALA A 130 -11.14 -1.02 -2.16
N GLU A 131 -12.36 -1.55 -2.04
CA GLU A 131 -13.30 -1.71 -3.16
C GLU A 131 -13.64 -0.36 -3.81
N ALA A 132 -13.91 0.68 -3.02
CA ALA A 132 -14.21 2.01 -3.54
C ALA A 132 -13.00 2.65 -4.23
N LEU A 133 -11.79 2.43 -3.73
CA LEU A 133 -10.55 3.01 -4.26
C LEU A 133 -10.06 2.26 -5.50
N SER A 134 -10.20 0.93 -5.56
CA SER A 134 -9.77 0.12 -6.71
C SER A 134 -10.55 0.44 -8.00
N GLY A 135 -11.77 0.96 -7.88
CA GLY A 135 -12.58 1.42 -9.01
C GLY A 135 -12.21 2.82 -9.53
N LEU A 136 -11.28 3.55 -8.89
CA LEU A 136 -10.87 4.88 -9.33
C LEU A 136 -9.74 4.79 -10.37
N HIS A 137 -9.91 5.45 -11.50
CA HIS A 137 -8.87 5.60 -12.53
C HIS A 137 -8.27 7.01 -12.57
N SER A 138 -8.97 7.99 -11.98
CA SER A 138 -8.48 9.36 -11.86
C SER A 138 -9.10 10.05 -10.65
N VAL A 139 -8.37 11.03 -10.09
CA VAL A 139 -8.83 11.89 -9.01
C VAL A 139 -8.59 13.33 -9.43
N GLU A 140 -9.68 14.12 -9.55
CA GLU A 140 -9.64 15.51 -10.02
C GLU A 140 -8.85 15.68 -11.35
N LYS A 141 -9.03 14.75 -12.29
CA LYS A 141 -8.36 14.66 -13.60
C LYS A 141 -6.88 14.26 -13.54
N ILE A 142 -6.32 13.95 -12.37
CA ILE A 142 -4.99 13.36 -12.24
C ILE A 142 -5.14 11.84 -12.36
N PRO A 143 -4.40 11.14 -13.22
CA PRO A 143 -4.40 9.68 -13.27
C PRO A 143 -4.14 9.08 -11.89
N TYR A 144 -4.89 8.06 -11.53
CA TYR A 144 -4.79 7.38 -10.24
C TYR A 144 -4.65 5.88 -10.45
N ALA A 145 -3.71 5.29 -9.75
CA ALA A 145 -3.51 3.85 -9.70
C ALA A 145 -3.45 3.39 -8.24
N PHE A 146 -4.08 2.26 -7.94
CA PHE A 146 -4.23 1.74 -6.60
C PHE A 146 -3.67 0.33 -6.51
N TYR A 147 -2.68 0.13 -5.65
CA TYR A 147 -1.96 -1.13 -5.49
C TYR A 147 -2.01 -1.60 -4.04
N PHE A 148 -1.69 -2.87 -3.83
CA PHE A 148 -1.67 -3.45 -2.50
C PHE A 148 -0.39 -4.25 -2.21
N PHE A 149 -0.04 -4.30 -0.93
CA PHE A 149 0.76 -5.37 -0.35
C PHE A 149 -0.15 -6.26 0.48
N SER A 150 -0.19 -7.55 0.15
CA SER A 150 -0.97 -8.52 0.93
C SER A 150 -0.47 -8.57 2.36
N ARG A 151 -1.39 -8.38 3.30
CA ARG A 151 -1.13 -8.19 4.70
C ARG A 151 -0.36 -6.88 4.93
N ASN A 152 0.94 -6.84 4.71
CA ASN A 152 1.76 -5.63 4.80
C ASN A 152 3.03 -5.73 3.96
N ILE A 153 3.72 -4.59 3.80
CA ILE A 153 4.95 -4.48 3.02
C ILE A 153 6.04 -5.43 3.55
N GLU A 154 6.17 -5.61 4.87
CA GLU A 154 7.18 -6.48 5.46
C GLU A 154 6.94 -7.96 5.10
N HIS A 155 5.68 -8.37 5.02
CA HIS A 155 5.31 -9.72 4.56
C HIS A 155 5.68 -9.91 3.09
N VAL A 156 5.37 -8.94 2.23
CA VAL A 156 5.63 -9.04 0.79
C VAL A 156 7.12 -8.96 0.48
N LEU A 157 7.83 -7.95 0.99
CA LEU A 157 9.23 -7.74 0.63
C LEU A 157 10.19 -8.69 1.36
N HIS A 158 9.92 -8.99 2.64
CA HIS A 158 10.86 -9.75 3.49
C HIS A 158 10.35 -11.15 3.90
N GLY A 159 9.11 -11.53 3.54
CA GLY A 159 8.50 -12.79 3.96
C GLY A 159 8.23 -12.87 5.48
N ARG A 160 8.22 -11.73 6.20
CA ARG A 160 8.03 -11.69 7.65
C ARG A 160 6.54 -11.79 7.99
N THR A 161 6.21 -12.76 8.85
CA THR A 161 4.83 -13.00 9.28
C THR A 161 4.60 -12.65 10.76
N ASP A 162 5.65 -12.39 11.50
CA ASP A 162 5.63 -11.97 12.90
C ASP A 162 5.34 -10.47 13.04
N THR A 163 4.95 -10.08 14.26
CA THR A 163 4.74 -8.67 14.57
C THR A 163 6.07 -8.01 14.88
N LEU A 164 6.47 -7.07 14.03
CA LEU A 164 7.71 -6.33 14.16
C LEU A 164 7.53 -5.08 15.03
N SER A 165 8.57 -4.75 15.79
CA SER A 165 8.73 -3.45 16.44
C SER A 165 9.06 -2.36 15.40
N SER A 166 8.88 -1.09 15.77
CA SER A 166 9.24 0.04 14.89
C SER A 166 10.73 0.06 14.52
N SER A 167 11.60 -0.38 15.44
CA SER A 167 13.04 -0.49 15.18
C SER A 167 13.38 -1.59 14.19
N GLU A 168 12.72 -2.76 14.28
CA GLU A 168 12.92 -3.86 13.34
C GLU A 168 12.42 -3.49 11.93
N LYS A 169 11.25 -2.86 11.83
CA LYS A 169 10.73 -2.34 10.56
C LYS A 169 11.70 -1.36 9.90
N ARG A 170 12.24 -0.43 10.68
CA ARG A 170 13.23 0.53 10.20
C ARG A 170 14.50 -0.16 9.69
N THR A 171 15.05 -1.10 10.46
CA THR A 171 16.24 -1.85 10.05
C THR A 171 16.00 -2.63 8.75
N LEU A 172 14.80 -3.25 8.60
CA LEU A 172 14.44 -3.96 7.38
C LEU A 172 14.31 -3.01 6.19
N SER A 173 13.68 -1.85 6.36
CA SER A 173 13.51 -0.87 5.28
C SER A 173 14.85 -0.27 4.82
N GLU A 174 15.75 0.05 5.75
CA GLU A 174 17.10 0.55 5.46
C GLU A 174 17.96 -0.53 4.74
N LYS A 175 17.86 -1.79 5.19
CA LYS A 175 18.54 -2.91 4.52
C LYS A 175 18.02 -3.11 3.09
N PHE A 176 16.71 -3.06 2.91
CA PHE A 176 16.08 -3.20 1.61
C PHE A 176 16.48 -2.07 0.65
N GLU A 177 16.45 -0.82 1.13
CA GLU A 177 16.89 0.32 0.37
C GLU A 177 18.33 0.15 -0.12
N ASN A 178 19.24 -0.24 0.76
CA ASN A 178 20.65 -0.46 0.41
C ASN A 178 20.84 -1.61 -0.61
N GLU A 179 20.07 -2.70 -0.48
CA GLU A 179 20.15 -3.86 -1.36
C GLU A 179 19.67 -3.56 -2.79
N TYR A 180 18.53 -2.87 -2.91
CA TYR A 180 17.86 -2.66 -4.20
C TYR A 180 18.13 -1.29 -4.84
N ALA A 181 18.69 -0.33 -4.12
CA ALA A 181 19.02 0.97 -4.68
C ALA A 181 20.09 0.89 -5.78
N GLU A 182 21.04 -0.03 -5.64
CA GLU A 182 22.10 -0.26 -6.64
C GLU A 182 21.65 -1.23 -7.75
N HIS A 183 20.65 -2.07 -7.47
CA HIS A 183 20.12 -3.11 -8.35
C HIS A 183 18.60 -3.05 -8.47
N PRO A 184 18.01 -1.97 -9.02
CA PRO A 184 16.56 -1.79 -9.07
C PRO A 184 15.86 -2.88 -9.95
N GLU A 185 16.57 -3.48 -10.91
CA GLU A 185 16.08 -4.61 -11.70
C GLU A 185 15.85 -5.88 -10.85
N ALA A 186 16.61 -6.05 -9.78
CA ALA A 186 16.42 -7.14 -8.83
C ALA A 186 15.12 -6.97 -8.04
N PHE A 187 14.75 -5.72 -7.71
CA PHE A 187 13.44 -5.41 -7.12
C PHE A 187 12.29 -5.75 -8.07
N VAL A 188 12.38 -5.38 -9.34
CA VAL A 188 11.39 -5.77 -10.36
C VAL A 188 11.30 -7.30 -10.45
N SER A 189 12.42 -8.00 -10.42
CA SER A 189 12.46 -9.47 -10.42
C SER A 189 11.81 -10.08 -9.18
N LEU A 190 12.01 -9.48 -8.00
CA LEU A 190 11.35 -9.88 -6.75
C LEU A 190 9.82 -9.75 -6.87
N LEU A 191 9.33 -8.59 -7.32
CA LEU A 191 7.89 -8.37 -7.48
C LEU A 191 7.25 -9.31 -8.50
N ASN A 192 7.98 -9.71 -9.55
CA ASN A 192 7.52 -10.66 -10.57
C ASN A 192 7.73 -12.13 -10.19
N SER A 193 8.34 -12.43 -9.04
CA SER A 193 8.60 -13.80 -8.61
C SER A 193 7.31 -14.55 -8.29
N GLY A 194 7.26 -15.86 -8.55
CA GLY A 194 6.09 -16.70 -8.29
C GLY A 194 5.68 -16.83 -6.82
N GLY A 195 6.52 -16.34 -5.89
CA GLY A 195 6.20 -16.27 -4.45
C GLY A 195 5.64 -14.91 -4.01
N VAL A 196 5.60 -13.91 -4.92
CA VAL A 196 5.17 -12.54 -4.62
C VAL A 196 4.13 -12.04 -5.63
N ALA A 197 4.34 -12.26 -6.93
CA ALA A 197 3.43 -11.79 -7.97
C ALA A 197 2.05 -12.46 -7.86
N VAL A 198 1.01 -11.68 -7.72
CA VAL A 198 -0.34 -12.11 -8.07
C VAL A 198 -0.50 -11.98 -9.57
N ARG A 199 -0.73 -13.10 -10.25
CA ARG A 199 -0.76 -13.16 -11.72
C ARG A 199 -2.12 -12.74 -12.27
N GLY A 200 -2.10 -12.15 -13.46
CA GLY A 200 -3.29 -11.74 -14.22
C GLY A 200 -3.24 -10.28 -14.62
N SER A 201 -4.35 -9.76 -15.15
CA SER A 201 -4.55 -8.33 -15.35
C SER A 201 -4.64 -7.60 -14.00
N TYR A 202 -4.66 -6.28 -14.02
CA TYR A 202 -4.86 -5.49 -12.79
C TYR A 202 -6.17 -5.89 -12.09
N GLU A 203 -7.24 -6.07 -12.83
CA GLU A 203 -8.55 -6.49 -12.33
C GLU A 203 -8.49 -7.92 -11.74
N ASP A 204 -7.83 -8.86 -12.43
CA ASP A 204 -7.67 -10.24 -11.96
C ASP A 204 -6.94 -10.28 -10.62
N THR A 205 -5.95 -9.40 -10.40
CA THR A 205 -5.20 -9.35 -9.13
C THR A 205 -6.06 -8.88 -7.98
N TRP A 206 -6.96 -7.90 -8.21
CA TRP A 206 -7.93 -7.46 -7.22
C TRP A 206 -8.99 -8.55 -6.96
N GLU A 207 -9.51 -9.19 -8.00
CA GLU A 207 -10.43 -10.33 -7.83
C GLU A 207 -9.80 -11.46 -7.02
N TYR A 208 -8.52 -11.76 -7.25
CA TYR A 208 -7.80 -12.78 -6.49
C TYR A 208 -7.74 -12.43 -5.00
N ILE A 209 -7.31 -11.19 -4.66
CA ILE A 209 -7.10 -10.78 -3.28
C ILE A 209 -8.42 -10.70 -2.49
N MET A 210 -9.54 -10.42 -3.17
CA MET A 210 -10.88 -10.35 -2.58
C MET A 210 -11.48 -11.72 -2.26
N ARG A 211 -10.87 -12.83 -2.70
CA ARG A 211 -11.42 -14.18 -2.52
C ARG A 211 -10.88 -14.87 -1.27
N GLY A 212 -11.77 -15.26 -0.37
CA GLY A 212 -11.47 -16.13 0.78
C GLY A 212 -10.43 -15.52 1.71
N THR A 213 -9.27 -16.15 1.84
CA THR A 213 -8.16 -15.70 2.71
C THR A 213 -6.92 -15.27 1.91
N ASN A 214 -7.07 -14.98 0.63
CA ASN A 214 -5.94 -14.66 -0.23
C ASN A 214 -5.20 -13.39 0.20
N SER A 215 -5.89 -12.43 0.82
CA SER A 215 -5.26 -11.22 1.35
C SER A 215 -4.32 -11.46 2.55
N LEU A 216 -4.31 -12.67 3.12
CA LEU A 216 -3.33 -13.08 4.14
C LEU A 216 -2.11 -13.79 3.54
N LYS A 217 -2.17 -14.21 2.28
CA LYS A 217 -1.06 -14.85 1.58
C LYS A 217 -0.12 -13.79 1.05
N ARG A 218 1.16 -14.12 0.95
CA ARG A 218 2.16 -13.22 0.38
C ARG A 218 1.80 -12.87 -1.07
N GLY A 219 1.68 -11.58 -1.39
CA GLY A 219 1.37 -11.16 -2.75
C GLY A 219 1.24 -9.65 -2.93
N THR A 220 1.46 -9.19 -4.17
CA THR A 220 1.24 -7.81 -4.61
C THR A 220 0.82 -7.80 -6.08
N ASN A 221 0.24 -6.70 -6.56
CA ASN A 221 -0.13 -6.49 -7.96
C ASN A 221 0.76 -5.46 -8.64
#